data_fc8955f01ebfc48a04fce74643d7d254
#
_entry.id   fc8955f01ebfc48a04fce74643d7d254
#
_cell.length_a   1.000
_cell.length_b   1.000
_cell.length_c   1.000
_cell.angle_alpha   90.00
_cell.angle_beta   90.00
_cell.angle_gamma   90.00
#
_symmetry.space_group_name_H-M   'P 1'
#
loop_
_entity.id
_entity.type
_entity.pdbx_description
1 polymer ?
#
loop_
_entity_poly.entity_id
_entity_poly.type
_entity_poly.pdbx_seq_one_letter_code
_entity_poly.pdbx_strand_id
1 'polypeptide(L)'
;LKAWVTPSLRLANLGYLGHMWELYAMWAWIGVFLDASFRLTLTDADRAPVWAALAPFATIGAGAAGSIAGGLFADRWGRTTLTMLAMGISGGCAVTVGFLFGGSPVLLVLLCLVWGASIVADSAQFSASIAELSERPLVGTMLTVQTSMGFLLTLLTIHLVPALVEAAGWRYAFA
;
A
#
# COMPACT_ATOMS: atom_id res chain seq x y z
N LEU A 1 8.22 -23.72 -13.32
CA LEU A 1 8.33 -22.24 -13.27
C LEU A 1 9.31 -21.88 -12.15
N LYS A 2 10.56 -21.48 -12.49
CA LYS A 2 11.64 -21.15 -11.53
C LYS A 2 11.20 -20.07 -10.52
N ALA A 3 10.34 -19.12 -10.92
CA ALA A 3 9.79 -18.07 -10.05
C ALA A 3 9.12 -18.59 -8.76
N TRP A 4 8.58 -19.81 -8.77
CA TRP A 4 7.85 -20.39 -7.65
C TRP A 4 8.55 -21.60 -7.01
N VAL A 5 9.46 -22.23 -7.73
CA VAL A 5 10.21 -23.39 -7.24
C VAL A 5 11.40 -22.95 -6.39
N THR A 6 12.08 -21.86 -6.77
CA THR A 6 13.21 -21.31 -6.02
C THR A 6 12.73 -20.59 -4.77
N PRO A 7 13.09 -20.99 -3.54
CA PRO A 7 12.52 -20.44 -2.31
C PRO A 7 12.67 -18.91 -2.18
N SER A 8 13.83 -18.35 -2.52
CA SER A 8 14.08 -16.91 -2.46
C SER A 8 13.21 -16.10 -3.43
N LEU A 9 13.08 -16.59 -4.69
CA LEU A 9 12.20 -15.97 -5.68
C LEU A 9 10.72 -16.07 -5.26
N ARG A 10 10.31 -17.22 -4.71
CA ARG A 10 8.94 -17.41 -4.20
C ARG A 10 8.62 -16.45 -3.08
N LEU A 11 9.52 -16.27 -2.10
CA LEU A 11 9.31 -15.33 -1.00
C LEU A 11 9.24 -13.88 -1.50
N ALA A 12 10.11 -13.48 -2.42
CA ALA A 12 10.06 -12.15 -3.03
C ALA A 12 8.73 -11.91 -3.80
N ASN A 13 8.25 -12.92 -4.54
CA ASN A 13 6.97 -12.83 -5.24
C ASN A 13 5.78 -12.79 -4.28
N LEU A 14 5.77 -13.58 -3.20
CA LEU A 14 4.69 -13.54 -2.19
C LEU A 14 4.66 -12.19 -1.47
N GLY A 15 5.82 -11.64 -1.10
CA GLY A 15 5.90 -10.29 -0.54
C GLY A 15 5.36 -9.24 -1.50
N TYR A 16 5.74 -9.32 -2.78
CA TYR A 16 5.21 -8.42 -3.81
C TYR A 16 3.68 -8.52 -3.98
N LEU A 17 3.11 -9.73 -3.93
CA LEU A 17 1.67 -9.90 -4.00
C LEU A 17 0.95 -9.27 -2.80
N GLY A 18 1.50 -9.41 -1.59
CA GLY A 18 0.98 -8.73 -0.39
C GLY A 18 1.05 -7.21 -0.52
N HIS A 19 2.19 -6.69 -0.97
CA HIS A 19 2.36 -5.27 -1.26
C HIS A 19 1.35 -4.75 -2.30
N MET A 20 1.16 -5.45 -3.41
CA MET A 20 0.20 -5.08 -4.46
C MET A 20 -1.24 -5.12 -3.96
N TRP A 21 -1.58 -6.10 -3.12
CA TRP A 21 -2.89 -6.18 -2.46
C TRP A 21 -3.17 -4.91 -1.66
N GLU A 22 -2.29 -4.58 -0.73
CA GLU A 22 -2.46 -3.44 0.16
C GLU A 22 -2.44 -2.10 -0.59
N LEU A 23 -1.45 -1.91 -1.49
CA LEU A 23 -1.27 -0.68 -2.25
C LEU A 23 -2.52 -0.32 -3.07
N TYR A 24 -3.06 -1.28 -3.81
CA TYR A 24 -4.20 -1.02 -4.67
C TYR A 24 -5.53 -0.97 -3.93
N ALA A 25 -5.67 -1.67 -2.79
CA ALA A 25 -6.80 -1.45 -1.89
C ALA A 25 -6.81 0.00 -1.39
N MET A 26 -5.66 0.50 -0.91
CA MET A 26 -5.52 1.86 -0.42
C MET A 26 -5.73 2.88 -1.54
N TRP A 27 -5.02 2.78 -2.65
CA TRP A 27 -5.12 3.77 -3.74
C TRP A 27 -6.53 3.88 -4.34
N ALA A 28 -7.22 2.76 -4.50
CA ALA A 28 -8.56 2.77 -5.06
C ALA A 28 -9.62 3.37 -4.10
N TRP A 29 -9.45 3.16 -2.79
CA TRP A 29 -10.55 3.40 -1.85
C TRP A 29 -10.28 4.45 -0.78
N ILE A 30 -9.03 4.93 -0.64
CA ILE A 30 -8.68 5.92 0.39
C ILE A 30 -9.46 7.22 0.25
N GLY A 31 -9.76 7.66 -0.98
CA GLY A 31 -10.55 8.86 -1.24
C GLY A 31 -11.98 8.72 -0.73
N VAL A 32 -12.63 7.59 -1.03
CA VAL A 32 -14.00 7.31 -0.59
C VAL A 32 -14.06 7.13 0.93
N PHE A 33 -13.08 6.44 1.50
CA PHE A 33 -12.95 6.26 2.95
C PHE A 33 -12.82 7.59 3.70
N LEU A 34 -11.94 8.48 3.23
CA LEU A 34 -11.71 9.78 3.85
C LEU A 34 -12.92 10.70 3.69
N ASP A 35 -13.55 10.73 2.51
CA ASP A 35 -14.79 11.49 2.30
C ASP A 35 -15.89 11.02 3.24
N ALA A 36 -16.12 9.71 3.33
CA ALA A 36 -17.12 9.15 4.24
C ALA A 36 -16.83 9.49 5.71
N SER A 37 -15.56 9.43 6.14
CA SER A 37 -15.16 9.78 7.51
C SER A 37 -15.33 11.27 7.80
N PHE A 38 -14.93 12.15 6.86
CA PHE A 38 -15.02 13.60 7.05
C PHE A 38 -16.47 14.12 7.08
N ARG A 39 -17.37 13.51 6.32
CA ARG A 39 -18.81 13.83 6.40
C ARG A 39 -19.41 13.57 7.77
N LEU A 40 -18.85 12.65 8.55
CA LEU A 40 -19.31 12.38 9.92
C LEU A 40 -18.76 13.38 10.95
N THR A 41 -17.63 14.02 10.66
CA THR A 41 -16.85 14.76 11.67
C THR A 41 -16.72 16.23 11.40
N LEU A 42 -16.76 16.65 10.14
CA LEU A 42 -16.66 18.05 9.75
C LEU A 42 -18.08 18.63 9.56
N THR A 43 -18.48 19.50 10.47
CA THR A 43 -19.80 20.20 10.42
C THR A 43 -19.81 21.33 9.41
N ASP A 44 -18.64 21.81 8.97
CA ASP A 44 -18.50 22.89 7.99
C ASP A 44 -18.62 22.32 6.57
N ALA A 45 -19.76 22.61 5.93
CA ALA A 45 -20.08 22.11 4.60
C ALA A 45 -19.09 22.57 3.51
N ASP A 46 -18.40 23.68 3.71
CA ASP A 46 -17.44 24.22 2.73
C ASP A 46 -16.06 23.57 2.88
N ARG A 47 -15.70 23.10 4.06
CA ARG A 47 -14.40 22.49 4.34
C ARG A 47 -14.32 21.00 4.05
N ALA A 48 -15.40 20.27 4.28
CA ALA A 48 -15.42 18.82 4.08
C ALA A 48 -15.01 18.41 2.66
N PRO A 49 -15.51 19.02 1.56
CA PRO A 49 -15.08 18.68 0.20
C PRO A 49 -13.61 18.98 -0.08
N VAL A 50 -13.08 20.07 0.49
CA VAL A 50 -11.65 20.44 0.34
C VAL A 50 -10.74 19.40 0.99
N TRP A 51 -11.08 19.00 2.22
CA TRP A 51 -10.32 17.94 2.91
C TRP A 51 -10.45 16.60 2.21
N ALA A 52 -11.65 16.26 1.70
CA ALA A 52 -11.88 15.02 0.96
C ALA A 52 -11.09 14.94 -0.36
N ALA A 53 -10.75 16.07 -0.95
CA ALA A 53 -9.90 16.12 -2.14
C ALA A 53 -8.40 16.14 -1.81
N LEU A 54 -7.99 16.97 -0.84
CA LEU A 54 -6.57 17.20 -0.54
C LEU A 54 -5.94 16.05 0.26
N ALA A 55 -6.67 15.43 1.18
CA ALA A 55 -6.11 14.38 2.03
C ALA A 55 -5.71 13.11 1.25
N PRO A 56 -6.54 12.56 0.34
CA PRO A 56 -6.12 11.45 -0.52
C PRO A 56 -4.93 11.81 -1.41
N PHE A 57 -4.96 13.00 -2.01
CA PHE A 57 -3.85 13.50 -2.83
C PHE A 57 -2.54 13.57 -2.03
N ALA A 58 -2.58 14.13 -0.82
CA ALA A 58 -1.41 14.21 0.04
C ALA A 58 -0.95 12.81 0.50
N THR A 59 -1.89 11.90 0.81
CA THR A 59 -1.60 10.52 1.20
C THR A 59 -0.84 9.78 0.09
N ILE A 60 -1.34 9.84 -1.14
CA ILE A 60 -0.68 9.19 -2.30
C ILE A 60 0.64 9.91 -2.61
N GLY A 61 0.64 11.25 -2.55
CA GLY A 61 1.82 12.09 -2.77
C GLY A 61 2.96 11.84 -1.76
N ALA A 62 2.64 11.48 -0.52
CA ALA A 62 3.61 11.09 0.50
C ALA A 62 4.45 9.87 0.08
N GLY A 63 3.91 9.02 -0.81
CA GLY A 63 4.63 7.91 -1.42
C GLY A 63 5.89 8.31 -2.18
N ALA A 64 5.93 9.51 -2.76
CA ALA A 64 7.14 10.02 -3.41
C ALA A 64 8.28 10.21 -2.40
N ALA A 65 8.00 10.80 -1.24
CA ALA A 65 8.98 10.91 -0.15
C ALA A 65 9.38 9.52 0.37
N GLY A 66 8.40 8.62 0.51
CA GLY A 66 8.62 7.23 0.89
C GLY A 66 9.57 6.49 -0.06
N SER A 67 9.39 6.64 -1.38
CA SER A 67 10.25 6.02 -2.39
C SER A 67 11.70 6.51 -2.29
N ILE A 68 11.90 7.83 -2.13
CA ILE A 68 13.24 8.42 -2.00
C ILE A 68 13.91 7.94 -0.72
N ALA A 69 13.22 8.03 0.42
CA ALA A 69 13.71 7.54 1.69
C ALA A 69 14.00 6.04 1.65
N GLY A 70 13.10 5.26 1.06
CA GLY A 70 13.24 3.81 0.90
C GLY A 70 14.51 3.44 0.12
N GLY A 71 14.80 4.13 -0.99
CA GLY A 71 16.04 3.93 -1.73
C GLY A 71 17.28 4.14 -0.86
N LEU A 72 17.35 5.30 -0.18
CA LEU A 72 18.48 5.65 0.70
C LEU A 72 18.67 4.67 1.87
N PHE A 73 17.57 4.21 2.48
CA PHE A 73 17.64 3.24 3.57
C PHE A 73 18.00 1.85 3.09
N ALA A 74 17.51 1.42 1.91
CA ALA A 74 17.87 0.14 1.31
C ALA A 74 19.38 0.01 1.07
N ASP A 75 20.01 1.08 0.62
CA ASP A 75 21.46 1.14 0.39
C ASP A 75 22.26 1.01 1.70
N ARG A 76 21.72 1.48 2.82
CA ARG A 76 22.41 1.49 4.11
C ARG A 76 22.11 0.26 4.98
N TRP A 77 20.88 -0.21 5.02
CA TRP A 77 20.42 -1.27 5.94
C TRP A 77 20.06 -2.57 5.21
N GLY A 78 20.15 -2.58 3.91
CA GLY A 78 19.80 -3.70 3.06
C GLY A 78 18.31 -3.75 2.70
N ARG A 79 18.04 -4.33 1.52
CA ARG A 79 16.69 -4.37 0.92
C ARG A 79 15.68 -5.11 1.80
N THR A 80 16.06 -6.28 2.32
CA THR A 80 15.17 -7.12 3.14
C THR A 80 14.73 -6.40 4.40
N THR A 81 15.65 -5.74 5.11
CA THR A 81 15.33 -4.99 6.33
C THR A 81 14.37 -3.85 6.05
N LEU A 82 14.63 -3.06 5.00
CA LEU A 82 13.73 -1.99 4.59
C LEU A 82 12.34 -2.53 4.24
N THR A 83 12.27 -3.56 3.38
CA THR A 83 10.99 -4.13 2.95
C THR A 83 10.17 -4.63 4.13
N MET A 84 10.78 -5.36 5.08
CA MET A 84 10.09 -5.84 6.28
C MET A 84 9.58 -4.70 7.16
N LEU A 85 10.38 -3.64 7.35
CA LEU A 85 9.97 -2.46 8.13
C LEU A 85 8.85 -1.69 7.43
N ALA A 86 8.98 -1.44 6.13
CA ALA A 86 7.98 -0.72 5.35
C ALA A 86 6.63 -1.47 5.35
N MET A 87 6.63 -2.77 5.07
CA MET A 87 5.42 -3.61 5.13
C MET A 87 4.85 -3.69 6.56
N GLY A 88 5.70 -3.76 7.59
CA GLY A 88 5.25 -3.78 8.98
C GLY A 88 4.57 -2.47 9.40
N ILE A 89 5.12 -1.33 8.98
CA ILE A 89 4.53 -0.01 9.24
C ILE A 89 3.25 0.17 8.43
N SER A 90 3.26 -0.13 7.13
CA SER A 90 2.08 0.04 6.26
C SER A 90 0.94 -0.87 6.67
N GLY A 91 1.20 -2.15 6.93
CA GLY A 91 0.20 -3.08 7.45
C GLY A 91 -0.35 -2.67 8.82
N GLY A 92 0.51 -2.14 9.70
CA GLY A 92 0.08 -1.53 10.97
C GLY A 92 -0.86 -0.33 10.76
N CYS A 93 -0.59 0.51 9.76
CA CYS A 93 -1.48 1.61 9.38
C CYS A 93 -2.80 1.08 8.80
N ALA A 94 -2.77 0.08 7.93
CA ALA A 94 -3.97 -0.53 7.33
C ALA A 94 -4.93 -1.07 8.40
N VAL A 95 -4.40 -1.79 9.39
CA VAL A 95 -5.20 -2.29 10.53
C VAL A 95 -5.73 -1.16 11.41
N THR A 96 -4.95 -0.09 11.59
CA THR A 96 -5.26 0.98 12.56
C THR A 96 -6.20 2.04 11.99
N VAL A 97 -6.13 2.30 10.66
CA VAL A 97 -6.86 3.41 10.02
C VAL A 97 -8.38 3.30 10.20
N GLY A 98 -8.92 2.10 10.18
CA GLY A 98 -10.34 1.85 10.39
C GLY A 98 -10.83 2.22 11.79
N PHE A 99 -9.97 2.16 12.81
CA PHE A 99 -10.33 2.58 14.18
C PHE A 99 -10.41 4.10 14.34
N LEU A 100 -9.81 4.86 13.41
CA LEU A 100 -9.91 6.32 13.36
C LEU A 100 -11.06 6.82 12.49
N PHE A 101 -11.80 5.93 11.84
CA PHE A 101 -12.97 6.28 11.02
C PHE A 101 -14.03 7.00 11.86
N GLY A 102 -14.46 8.17 11.40
CA GLY A 102 -15.40 9.02 12.15
C GLY A 102 -14.81 9.67 13.42
N GLY A 103 -13.49 9.58 13.61
CA GLY A 103 -12.76 10.23 14.70
C GLY A 103 -12.12 11.56 14.28
N SER A 104 -10.99 11.91 14.92
CA SER A 104 -10.28 13.16 14.63
C SER A 104 -9.74 13.19 13.19
N PRO A 105 -10.15 14.14 12.34
CA PRO A 105 -9.68 14.27 10.96
C PRO A 105 -8.16 14.45 10.87
N VAL A 106 -7.57 15.19 11.82
CA VAL A 106 -6.12 15.45 11.85
C VAL A 106 -5.33 14.16 12.10
N LEU A 107 -5.73 13.38 13.11
CA LEU A 107 -5.07 12.10 13.40
C LEU A 107 -5.22 11.11 12.26
N LEU A 108 -6.41 11.08 11.62
CA LEU A 108 -6.66 10.24 10.46
C LEU A 108 -5.74 10.60 9.30
N VAL A 109 -5.63 11.90 8.95
CA VAL A 109 -4.74 12.36 7.87
C VAL A 109 -3.28 12.07 8.19
N LEU A 110 -2.82 12.32 9.42
CA LEU A 110 -1.44 12.01 9.81
C LEU A 110 -1.12 10.51 9.66
N LEU A 111 -2.02 9.63 10.08
CA LEU A 111 -1.86 8.19 9.88
C LEU A 111 -1.83 7.83 8.40
N CYS A 112 -2.72 8.42 7.59
CA CYS A 112 -2.74 8.19 6.14
C CYS A 112 -1.47 8.67 5.45
N LEU A 113 -0.85 9.77 5.88
CA LEU A 113 0.44 10.24 5.35
C LEU A 113 1.57 9.25 5.64
N VAL A 114 1.62 8.72 6.87
CA VAL A 114 2.58 7.67 7.24
C VAL A 114 2.33 6.41 6.41
N TRP A 115 1.07 6.03 6.26
CA TRP A 115 0.70 4.88 5.43
C TRP A 115 1.10 5.07 3.97
N GLY A 116 0.75 6.21 3.35
CA GLY A 116 1.12 6.53 1.97
C GLY A 116 2.63 6.54 1.73
N ALA A 117 3.42 7.05 2.67
CA ALA A 117 4.86 7.02 2.59
C ALA A 117 5.44 5.60 2.73
N SER A 118 4.98 4.83 3.73
CA SER A 118 5.51 3.50 4.01
C SER A 118 5.13 2.48 2.95
N ILE A 119 3.90 2.52 2.44
CA ILE A 119 3.40 1.54 1.46
C ILE A 119 4.14 1.60 0.11
N VAL A 120 4.74 2.73 -0.25
CA VAL A 120 5.49 2.88 -1.51
C VAL A 120 7.00 2.68 -1.30
N ALA A 121 7.50 2.78 -0.07
CA ALA A 121 8.92 2.73 0.24
C ALA A 121 9.61 1.43 -0.19
N ASP A 122 8.91 0.31 -0.18
CA ASP A 122 9.40 -1.02 -0.55
C ASP A 122 9.12 -1.41 -2.01
N SER A 123 8.32 -0.66 -2.73
CA SER A 123 7.84 -0.99 -4.08
C SER A 123 8.99 -1.34 -5.04
N ALA A 124 10.04 -0.52 -5.10
CA ALA A 124 11.20 -0.76 -5.95
C ALA A 124 12.05 -1.97 -5.50
N GLN A 125 11.99 -2.33 -4.22
CA GLN A 125 12.83 -3.39 -3.65
C GLN A 125 12.42 -4.79 -4.11
N PHE A 126 11.14 -5.01 -4.35
CA PHE A 126 10.64 -6.29 -4.87
C PHE A 126 11.17 -6.57 -6.26
N SER A 127 11.08 -5.60 -7.18
CA SER A 127 11.61 -5.75 -8.54
C SER A 127 13.14 -5.89 -8.55
N ALA A 128 13.83 -5.10 -7.72
CA ALA A 128 15.28 -5.22 -7.57
C ALA A 128 15.68 -6.61 -7.03
N SER A 129 14.96 -7.14 -6.04
CA SER A 129 15.21 -8.49 -5.49
C SER A 129 15.00 -9.56 -6.55
N ILE A 130 13.97 -9.49 -7.37
CA ILE A 130 13.78 -10.44 -8.47
C ILE A 130 14.93 -10.34 -9.49
N ALA A 131 15.36 -9.13 -9.83
CA ALA A 131 16.47 -8.93 -10.77
C ALA A 131 17.79 -9.52 -10.25
N GLU A 132 18.07 -9.37 -8.95
CA GLU A 132 19.29 -9.89 -8.31
C GLU A 132 19.27 -11.42 -8.10
N LEU A 133 18.10 -11.98 -7.77
CA LEU A 133 17.93 -13.41 -7.49
C LEU A 133 17.75 -14.25 -8.75
N SER A 134 17.46 -13.64 -9.89
CA SER A 134 17.20 -14.35 -11.14
C SER A 134 18.47 -14.58 -11.95
N GLU A 135 18.49 -15.68 -12.71
CA GLU A 135 19.51 -15.91 -13.74
C GLU A 135 19.41 -14.80 -14.82
N ARG A 136 20.52 -14.20 -15.21
CA ARG A 136 20.57 -13.07 -16.15
C ARG A 136 19.67 -13.22 -17.39
N PRO A 137 19.62 -14.38 -18.09
CA PRO A 137 18.76 -14.54 -19.27
C PRO A 137 17.26 -14.55 -18.94
N LEU A 138 16.88 -14.76 -17.68
CA LEU A 138 15.49 -14.92 -17.24
C LEU A 138 14.95 -13.70 -16.48
N VAL A 139 15.76 -12.69 -16.19
CA VAL A 139 15.35 -11.52 -15.40
C VAL A 139 14.09 -10.87 -15.96
N GLY A 140 14.04 -10.59 -17.26
CA GLY A 140 12.87 -9.98 -17.89
C GLY A 140 11.61 -10.84 -17.73
N THR A 141 11.73 -12.16 -17.95
CA THR A 141 10.60 -13.08 -17.77
C THR A 141 10.12 -13.12 -16.33
N MET A 142 11.03 -13.13 -15.35
CA MET A 142 10.67 -13.16 -13.93
C MET A 142 9.97 -11.88 -13.50
N LEU A 143 10.44 -10.71 -13.92
CA LEU A 143 9.81 -9.42 -13.67
C LEU A 143 8.42 -9.34 -14.32
N THR A 144 8.27 -9.84 -15.56
CA THR A 144 6.97 -9.89 -16.22
C THR A 144 5.98 -10.78 -15.46
N VAL A 145 6.41 -11.96 -15.03
CA VAL A 145 5.57 -12.89 -14.24
C VAL A 145 5.16 -12.22 -12.94
N GLN A 146 6.10 -11.63 -12.19
CA GLN A 146 5.82 -10.92 -10.94
C GLN A 146 4.77 -9.82 -11.16
N THR A 147 5.04 -8.93 -12.10
CA THR A 147 4.18 -7.77 -12.38
C THR A 147 2.77 -8.18 -12.83
N SER A 148 2.69 -9.15 -13.77
CA SER A 148 1.41 -9.64 -14.27
C SER A 148 0.56 -10.26 -13.17
N MET A 149 1.16 -11.07 -12.30
CA MET A 149 0.44 -11.69 -11.18
C MET A 149 0.00 -10.65 -10.15
N GLY A 150 0.85 -9.65 -9.87
CA GLY A 150 0.48 -8.54 -9.00
C GLY A 150 -0.74 -7.78 -9.52
N PHE A 151 -0.74 -7.38 -10.78
CA PHE A 151 -1.88 -6.68 -11.39
C PHE A 151 -3.14 -7.55 -11.49
N LEU A 152 -3.02 -8.83 -11.77
CA LEU A 152 -4.19 -9.72 -11.74
C LEU A 152 -4.81 -9.79 -10.33
N LEU A 153 -3.98 -9.82 -9.29
CA LEU A 153 -4.44 -9.81 -7.90
C LEU A 153 -5.18 -8.51 -7.55
N THR A 154 -4.76 -7.36 -8.10
CA THR A 154 -5.42 -6.07 -7.81
C THR A 154 -6.85 -6.01 -8.28
N LEU A 155 -7.23 -6.75 -9.33
CA LEU A 155 -8.63 -6.86 -9.74
C LEU A 155 -9.50 -7.42 -8.62
N LEU A 156 -9.02 -8.46 -7.94
CA LEU A 156 -9.74 -9.04 -6.80
C LEU A 156 -9.79 -8.04 -5.63
N THR A 157 -8.66 -7.43 -5.28
CA THR A 157 -8.54 -6.50 -4.15
C THR A 157 -9.49 -5.32 -4.30
N ILE A 158 -9.48 -4.66 -5.47
CA ILE A 158 -10.30 -3.47 -5.73
C ILE A 158 -11.79 -3.80 -5.61
N HIS A 159 -12.23 -4.98 -6.08
CA HIS A 159 -13.63 -5.38 -6.01
C HIS A 159 -14.06 -5.93 -4.64
N LEU A 160 -13.11 -6.41 -3.83
CA LEU A 160 -13.41 -6.99 -2.52
C LEU A 160 -13.69 -5.90 -1.47
N VAL A 161 -13.01 -4.75 -1.52
CA VAL A 161 -13.18 -3.68 -0.51
C VAL A 161 -14.62 -3.20 -0.37
N PRO A 162 -15.39 -2.92 -1.45
CA PRO A 162 -16.81 -2.56 -1.31
C PRO A 162 -17.64 -3.64 -0.61
N ALA A 163 -17.43 -4.91 -0.95
CA ALA A 163 -18.12 -6.00 -0.31
C ALA A 163 -17.81 -6.11 1.20
N LEU A 164 -16.57 -5.85 1.58
CA LEU A 164 -16.17 -5.78 3.00
C LEU A 164 -16.81 -4.59 3.70
N VAL A 165 -16.89 -3.43 3.03
CA VAL A 165 -17.56 -2.24 3.57
C VAL A 165 -19.04 -2.49 3.79
N GLU A 166 -19.72 -3.13 2.85
CA GLU A 166 -21.14 -3.52 2.99
C GLU A 166 -21.37 -4.51 4.14
N ALA A 167 -20.47 -5.48 4.29
CA ALA A 167 -20.62 -6.54 5.29
C ALA A 167 -20.22 -6.13 6.70
N ALA A 168 -19.14 -5.33 6.84
CA ALA A 168 -18.50 -5.04 8.14
C ALA A 168 -18.23 -3.55 8.40
N GLY A 169 -18.52 -2.68 7.44
CA GLY A 169 -18.26 -1.24 7.52
C GLY A 169 -16.80 -0.87 7.28
N TRP A 170 -16.57 0.44 7.18
CA TRP A 170 -15.25 1.01 6.91
C TRP A 170 -14.19 0.66 7.96
N ARG A 171 -14.61 0.33 9.18
CA ARG A 171 -13.70 -0.02 10.28
C ARG A 171 -12.79 -1.19 9.96
N TYR A 172 -13.24 -2.11 9.12
CA TYR A 172 -12.54 -3.37 8.80
C TYR A 172 -12.17 -3.50 7.33
N ALA A 173 -12.40 -2.45 6.54
CA ALA A 173 -12.26 -2.51 5.08
C ALA A 173 -10.83 -2.73 4.59
N PHE A 174 -9.82 -2.32 5.38
CA PHE A 174 -8.40 -2.43 5.05
C PHE A 174 -7.62 -3.41 5.95
N ALA A 175 -8.28 -4.04 6.94
CA ALA A 175 -7.66 -4.93 7.91
C ALA A 175 -7.49 -6.37 7.42
#